data_aa6e5449fa1295988e2743b2fc4b947f
#
_entry.id   aa6e5449fa1295988e2743b2fc4b947f
#
_cell.length_a   1.000
_cell.length_b   1.000
_cell.length_c   1.000
_cell.angle_alpha   90.00
_cell.angle_beta   90.00
_cell.angle_gamma   90.00
#
_symmetry.space_group_name_H-M   'P 1'
#
loop_
_entity.id
_entity.type
_entity.pdbx_description
1 polymer ?
#
loop_
_entity_poly.entity_id
_entity_poly.type
_entity_poly.pdbx_seq_one_letter_code
_entity_poly.pdbx_strand_id
1 'polypeptide(L)'
;MATGGTTVDVDTLDRALWKALKPARALTGRTPRRHRRVAKKSRARAAGVYEELLAKAEVRDNAASKRGRYRCLLRLGDLRRYGGDAKRATAWYERARRAEPGRGEAENGLGAVAQATGRPVTAAYLYWRGSRAARPFRPAARNFKAMIETLRGRSDDEAASTVVLAFDGDTAAASARLADLRARKALSASRLAECEALLQHAARRMQ
;
A
#
# COMPACT_ATOMS: atom_id res chain seq x y z
N MET A 1 23.69 -36.51 -16.88
CA MET A 1 22.31 -36.70 -16.42
C MET A 1 21.77 -35.32 -16.03
N ALA A 2 20.88 -34.74 -16.86
CA ALA A 2 20.26 -33.47 -16.60
C ALA A 2 19.12 -33.70 -15.60
N THR A 3 19.30 -33.23 -14.35
CA THR A 3 18.22 -33.17 -13.38
C THR A 3 17.23 -32.14 -13.88
N GLY A 4 16.15 -32.60 -14.51
CA GLY A 4 15.00 -31.81 -14.91
C GLY A 4 14.29 -31.23 -13.68
N GLY A 5 14.86 -30.18 -13.11
CA GLY A 5 14.20 -29.40 -12.08
C GLY A 5 12.98 -28.73 -12.71
N THR A 6 11.79 -29.22 -12.40
CA THR A 6 10.53 -28.59 -12.74
C THR A 6 10.57 -27.16 -12.25
N THR A 7 10.76 -26.20 -13.16
CA THR A 7 10.68 -24.77 -12.85
C THR A 7 9.22 -24.49 -12.49
N VAL A 8 8.94 -24.44 -11.19
CA VAL A 8 7.61 -24.06 -10.70
C VAL A 8 7.36 -22.63 -11.19
N ASP A 9 6.37 -22.47 -12.08
CA ASP A 9 5.91 -21.16 -12.51
C ASP A 9 5.30 -20.43 -11.32
N VAL A 10 6.06 -19.46 -10.78
CA VAL A 10 5.68 -18.65 -9.62
C VAL A 10 4.32 -17.97 -9.84
N ASP A 11 4.00 -17.59 -11.07
CA ASP A 11 2.77 -16.90 -11.41
C ASP A 11 1.54 -17.82 -11.31
N THR A 12 1.67 -19.06 -11.72
CA THR A 12 0.62 -20.08 -11.62
C THR A 12 0.42 -20.48 -10.16
N LEU A 13 1.50 -20.70 -9.43
CA LEU A 13 1.45 -21.02 -8.01
C LEU A 13 0.86 -19.88 -7.18
N ASP A 14 1.25 -18.61 -7.45
CA ASP A 14 0.68 -17.43 -6.80
C ASP A 14 -0.83 -17.34 -7.02
N ARG A 15 -1.30 -17.51 -8.26
CA ARG A 15 -2.74 -17.46 -8.57
C ARG A 15 -3.52 -18.52 -7.80
N ALA A 16 -3.03 -19.76 -7.79
CA ALA A 16 -3.68 -20.88 -7.11
C ALA A 16 -3.73 -20.65 -5.59
N LEU A 17 -2.58 -20.32 -4.99
CA LEU A 17 -2.46 -20.07 -3.55
C LEU A 17 -3.29 -18.86 -3.12
N TRP A 18 -3.28 -17.78 -3.90
CA TRP A 18 -4.04 -16.55 -3.61
C TRP A 18 -5.55 -16.77 -3.72
N LYS A 19 -6.01 -17.59 -4.69
CA LYS A 19 -7.41 -18.01 -4.80
C LYS A 19 -7.84 -18.84 -3.59
N ALA A 20 -7.02 -19.80 -3.17
CA ALA A 20 -7.29 -20.63 -2.00
C ALA A 20 -7.36 -19.82 -0.69
N LEU A 21 -6.64 -18.72 -0.58
CA LEU A 21 -6.65 -17.82 0.58
C LEU A 21 -7.83 -16.84 0.60
N LYS A 22 -8.64 -16.74 -0.44
CA LYS A 22 -9.74 -15.77 -0.53
C LYS A 22 -10.65 -15.77 0.72
N PRO A 23 -11.10 -16.93 1.25
CA PRO A 23 -11.91 -16.95 2.48
C PRO A 23 -11.16 -16.38 3.69
N ALA A 24 -9.88 -16.73 3.85
CA ALA A 24 -9.07 -16.30 4.99
C ALA A 24 -8.75 -14.79 4.99
N ARG A 25 -8.81 -14.14 3.84
CA ARG A 25 -8.60 -12.68 3.69
C ARG A 25 -9.85 -11.88 4.04
N ALA A 26 -11.03 -12.42 3.74
CA ALA A 26 -12.31 -11.74 3.92
C ALA A 26 -12.81 -11.69 5.37
N LEU A 27 -12.14 -12.38 6.31
CA LEU A 27 -12.59 -12.47 7.70
C LEU A 27 -12.33 -11.16 8.46
N THR A 28 -13.41 -10.59 9.02
CA THR A 28 -13.43 -9.36 9.82
C THR A 28 -13.55 -9.66 11.32
N GLY A 29 -13.50 -8.61 12.16
CA GLY A 29 -13.65 -8.73 13.60
C GLY A 29 -14.97 -9.40 14.08
N ARG A 30 -16.03 -9.35 13.26
CA ARG A 30 -17.34 -10.01 13.54
C ARG A 30 -17.34 -11.52 13.30
N THR A 31 -16.27 -12.08 12.75
CA THR A 31 -16.17 -13.50 12.43
C THR A 31 -15.96 -14.34 13.71
N PRO A 32 -16.63 -15.52 13.87
CA PRO A 32 -16.44 -16.40 15.02
C PRO A 32 -14.97 -16.78 15.28
N ARG A 33 -14.59 -16.94 16.56
CA ARG A 33 -13.19 -17.22 16.98
C ARG A 33 -12.57 -18.42 16.24
N ARG A 34 -13.34 -19.49 16.03
CA ARG A 34 -12.88 -20.69 15.31
C ARG A 34 -12.40 -20.37 13.89
N HIS A 35 -13.18 -19.57 13.13
CA HIS A 35 -12.83 -19.19 11.76
C HIS A 35 -11.61 -18.26 11.73
N ARG A 36 -11.50 -17.34 12.69
CA ARG A 36 -10.30 -16.48 12.81
C ARG A 36 -9.04 -17.31 13.08
N ARG A 37 -9.14 -18.35 13.91
CA ARG A 37 -8.02 -19.27 14.18
C ARG A 37 -7.60 -20.03 12.92
N VAL A 38 -8.54 -20.57 12.17
CA VAL A 38 -8.29 -21.25 10.88
C VAL A 38 -7.64 -20.29 9.90
N ALA A 39 -8.19 -19.08 9.73
CA ALA A 39 -7.63 -18.07 8.84
C ALA A 39 -6.21 -17.65 9.26
N LYS A 40 -5.92 -17.51 10.55
CA LYS A 40 -4.57 -17.24 11.06
C LYS A 40 -3.59 -18.33 10.66
N LYS A 41 -3.97 -19.61 10.85
CA LYS A 41 -3.13 -20.76 10.45
C LYS A 41 -2.90 -20.78 8.92
N SER A 42 -3.96 -20.58 8.13
CA SER A 42 -3.86 -20.56 6.66
C SER A 42 -2.94 -19.43 6.16
N ARG A 43 -3.06 -18.22 6.74
CA ARG A 43 -2.16 -17.11 6.40
C ARG A 43 -0.71 -17.38 6.79
N ALA A 44 -0.47 -17.99 7.96
CA ALA A 44 0.86 -18.35 8.42
C ALA A 44 1.51 -19.39 7.48
N ARG A 45 0.77 -20.44 7.11
CA ARG A 45 1.24 -21.47 6.17
C ARG A 45 1.56 -20.86 4.79
N ALA A 46 0.68 -20.01 4.29
CA ALA A 46 0.92 -19.32 3.02
C ALA A 46 2.13 -18.39 3.08
N ALA A 47 2.34 -17.69 4.20
CA ALA A 47 3.53 -16.84 4.38
C ALA A 47 4.82 -17.68 4.28
N GLY A 48 4.89 -18.86 4.91
CA GLY A 48 6.03 -19.77 4.77
C GLY A 48 6.30 -20.15 3.32
N VAL A 49 5.26 -20.50 2.54
CA VAL A 49 5.41 -20.80 1.11
C VAL A 49 5.98 -19.60 0.34
N TYR A 50 5.48 -18.37 0.59
CA TYR A 50 6.00 -17.19 -0.10
C TYR A 50 7.42 -16.83 0.35
N GLU A 51 7.81 -17.08 1.60
CA GLU A 51 9.17 -16.90 2.10
C GLU A 51 10.14 -17.87 1.41
N GLU A 52 9.76 -19.15 1.25
CA GLU A 52 10.55 -20.12 0.48
C GLU A 52 10.69 -19.75 -1.01
N LEU A 53 9.59 -19.32 -1.64
CA LEU A 53 9.62 -18.85 -3.04
C LEU A 53 10.48 -17.60 -3.20
N LEU A 54 10.44 -16.70 -2.23
CA LEU A 54 11.28 -15.50 -2.21
C LEU A 54 12.76 -15.87 -2.14
N ALA A 55 13.14 -16.77 -1.23
CA ALA A 55 14.51 -17.24 -1.11
C ALA A 55 15.01 -17.88 -2.41
N LYS A 56 14.20 -18.71 -3.08
CA LYS A 56 14.53 -19.28 -4.40
C LYS A 56 14.66 -18.23 -5.51
N ALA A 57 13.88 -17.16 -5.44
CA ALA A 57 13.91 -16.07 -6.41
C ALA A 57 15.10 -15.11 -6.18
N GLU A 58 15.63 -15.02 -4.97
CA GLU A 58 16.78 -14.18 -4.63
C GLU A 58 18.11 -14.75 -5.17
N VAL A 59 18.19 -16.08 -5.36
CA VAL A 59 19.38 -16.77 -5.91
C VAL A 59 19.53 -16.57 -7.43
N ARG A 60 18.46 -16.18 -8.13
CA ARG A 60 18.46 -16.06 -9.60
C ARG A 60 18.28 -14.61 -9.99
N ASP A 61 19.14 -14.09 -10.89
CA ASP A 61 19.05 -12.71 -11.39
C ASP A 61 18.57 -12.63 -12.84
N ASN A 62 17.34 -13.08 -13.08
CA ASN A 62 16.66 -12.91 -14.37
C ASN A 62 15.32 -12.18 -14.23
N ALA A 63 14.75 -11.73 -15.33
CA ALA A 63 13.52 -10.94 -15.33
C ALA A 63 12.32 -11.68 -14.69
N ALA A 64 12.23 -13.00 -14.85
CA ALA A 64 11.17 -13.81 -14.24
C ALA A 64 11.34 -13.87 -12.72
N SER A 65 12.57 -14.06 -12.22
CA SER A 65 12.91 -14.05 -10.80
C SER A 65 12.67 -12.68 -10.16
N LYS A 66 13.00 -11.58 -10.83
CA LYS A 66 12.73 -10.21 -10.36
C LYS A 66 11.23 -9.99 -10.18
N ARG A 67 10.41 -10.39 -11.17
CA ARG A 67 8.94 -10.33 -11.05
C ARG A 67 8.39 -11.24 -9.95
N GLY A 68 8.89 -12.47 -9.87
CA GLY A 68 8.52 -13.43 -8.82
C GLY A 68 8.83 -12.89 -7.43
N ARG A 69 10.04 -12.36 -7.23
CA ARG A 69 10.47 -11.70 -5.98
C ARG A 69 9.53 -10.57 -5.59
N TYR A 70 9.27 -9.63 -6.50
CA TYR A 70 8.34 -8.53 -6.25
C TYR A 70 6.96 -9.04 -5.81
N ARG A 71 6.42 -10.05 -6.49
CA ARG A 71 5.13 -10.63 -6.17
C ARG A 71 5.11 -11.29 -4.79
N CYS A 72 6.13 -12.08 -4.44
CA CYS A 72 6.25 -12.68 -3.12
C CYS A 72 6.26 -11.60 -2.02
N LEU A 73 7.03 -10.53 -2.20
CA LEU A 73 7.10 -9.41 -1.25
C LEU A 73 5.74 -8.74 -1.06
N LEU A 74 4.98 -8.50 -2.15
CA LEU A 74 3.61 -7.96 -2.06
C LEU A 74 2.69 -8.90 -1.29
N ARG A 75 2.73 -10.21 -1.58
CA ARG A 75 1.86 -11.19 -0.92
C ARG A 75 2.16 -11.32 0.57
N LEU A 76 3.44 -11.28 0.95
CA LEU A 76 3.85 -11.25 2.35
C LEU A 76 3.31 -10.00 3.06
N GLY A 77 3.40 -8.83 2.41
CA GLY A 77 2.78 -7.59 2.89
C GLY A 77 1.27 -7.73 3.08
N ASP A 78 0.57 -8.25 2.09
CA ASP A 78 -0.88 -8.48 2.15
C ASP A 78 -1.27 -9.43 3.30
N LEU A 79 -0.57 -10.56 3.45
CA LEU A 79 -0.86 -11.53 4.51
C LEU A 79 -0.67 -10.96 5.90
N ARG A 80 0.36 -10.14 6.11
CA ARG A 80 0.61 -9.44 7.38
C ARG A 80 -0.46 -8.37 7.64
N ARG A 81 -0.83 -7.60 6.61
CA ARG A 81 -1.90 -6.59 6.71
C ARG A 81 -3.25 -7.24 7.05
N TYR A 82 -3.65 -8.31 6.38
CA TYR A 82 -4.87 -9.05 6.71
C TYR A 82 -4.81 -9.72 8.09
N GLY A 83 -3.61 -9.95 8.60
CA GLY A 83 -3.37 -10.44 9.97
C GLY A 83 -3.41 -9.35 11.04
N GLY A 84 -3.53 -8.07 10.65
CA GLY A 84 -3.48 -6.93 11.57
C GLY A 84 -2.07 -6.51 11.99
N ASP A 85 -1.02 -7.08 11.40
CA ASP A 85 0.38 -6.75 11.68
C ASP A 85 0.87 -5.62 10.76
N ALA A 86 0.47 -4.39 11.08
CA ALA A 86 0.80 -3.21 10.30
C ALA A 86 2.31 -2.99 10.16
N LYS A 87 3.09 -3.24 11.23
CA LYS A 87 4.55 -3.04 11.23
C LYS A 87 5.24 -3.97 10.22
N ARG A 88 4.94 -5.28 10.27
CA ARG A 88 5.51 -6.23 9.33
C ARG A 88 4.98 -6.04 7.92
N ALA A 89 3.70 -5.69 7.76
CA ALA A 89 3.14 -5.37 6.45
C ALA A 89 3.89 -4.21 5.79
N THR A 90 4.11 -3.11 6.52
CA THR A 90 4.91 -1.98 6.03
C THR A 90 6.30 -2.43 5.58
N ALA A 91 7.01 -3.20 6.39
CA ALA A 91 8.36 -3.67 6.05
C ALA A 91 8.40 -4.47 4.73
N TRP A 92 7.42 -5.35 4.50
CA TRP A 92 7.32 -6.13 3.27
C TRP A 92 6.98 -5.27 2.05
N TYR A 93 6.03 -4.34 2.15
CA TYR A 93 5.70 -3.43 1.06
C TYR A 93 6.86 -2.47 0.73
N GLU A 94 7.62 -2.02 1.73
CA GLU A 94 8.83 -1.22 1.51
C GLU A 94 9.91 -2.00 0.76
N ARG A 95 10.10 -3.28 1.07
CA ARG A 95 10.99 -4.16 0.29
C ARG A 95 10.49 -4.32 -1.14
N ALA A 96 9.17 -4.50 -1.35
CA ALA A 96 8.59 -4.58 -2.67
C ALA A 96 8.81 -3.28 -3.45
N ARG A 97 8.58 -2.11 -2.84
CA ARG A 97 8.80 -0.80 -3.44
C ARG A 97 10.24 -0.60 -3.89
N ARG A 98 11.22 -1.04 -3.07
CA ARG A 98 12.64 -0.99 -3.45
C ARG A 98 13.01 -1.97 -4.56
N ALA A 99 12.37 -3.14 -4.60
CA ALA A 99 12.63 -4.14 -5.63
C ALA A 99 12.14 -3.72 -7.02
N GLU A 100 11.01 -3.00 -7.10
CA GLU A 100 10.41 -2.50 -8.35
C GLU A 100 9.83 -1.08 -8.14
N PRO A 101 10.66 -0.03 -8.10
CA PRO A 101 10.22 1.32 -7.73
C PRO A 101 9.14 1.92 -8.64
N GLY A 102 9.08 1.48 -9.89
CA GLY A 102 8.11 1.98 -10.87
C GLY A 102 6.70 1.38 -10.77
N ARG A 103 6.42 0.51 -9.80
CA ARG A 103 5.13 -0.19 -9.69
C ARG A 103 4.27 0.36 -8.56
N GLY A 104 2.98 0.60 -8.87
CA GLY A 104 2.06 1.24 -7.94
C GLY A 104 1.43 0.32 -6.88
N GLU A 105 1.57 -1.01 -6.99
CA GLU A 105 0.91 -1.95 -6.06
C GLU A 105 1.46 -1.83 -4.64
N ALA A 106 2.78 -1.67 -4.48
CA ALA A 106 3.42 -1.53 -3.18
C ALA A 106 2.99 -0.23 -2.48
N GLU A 107 2.92 0.88 -3.23
CA GLU A 107 2.42 2.16 -2.73
C GLU A 107 0.97 2.04 -2.27
N ASN A 108 0.12 1.35 -3.04
CA ASN A 108 -1.26 1.09 -2.64
C ASN A 108 -1.34 0.23 -1.37
N GLY A 109 -0.48 -0.76 -1.22
CA GLY A 109 -0.38 -1.57 0.00
C GLY A 109 0.00 -0.75 1.23
N LEU A 110 1.00 0.13 1.10
CA LEU A 110 1.41 1.07 2.15
C LEU A 110 0.28 2.06 2.48
N GLY A 111 -0.45 2.56 1.48
CA GLY A 111 -1.63 3.40 1.66
C GLY A 111 -2.71 2.70 2.48
N ALA A 112 -2.98 1.43 2.19
CA ALA A 112 -3.95 0.64 2.96
C ALA A 112 -3.52 0.41 4.41
N VAL A 113 -2.22 0.27 4.68
CA VAL A 113 -1.69 0.20 6.06
C VAL A 113 -1.83 1.55 6.75
N ALA A 114 -1.48 2.66 6.08
CA ALA A 114 -1.61 4.01 6.63
C ALA A 114 -3.08 4.33 6.99
N GLN A 115 -4.02 3.98 6.12
CA GLN A 115 -5.45 4.10 6.37
C GLN A 115 -5.89 3.30 7.61
N ALA A 116 -5.49 2.03 7.69
CA ALA A 116 -5.84 1.16 8.82
C ALA A 116 -5.22 1.60 10.15
N THR A 117 -4.14 2.38 10.11
CA THR A 117 -3.44 2.93 11.30
C THR A 117 -3.79 4.39 11.59
N GLY A 118 -4.89 4.91 11.03
CA GLY A 118 -5.40 6.24 11.32
C GLY A 118 -4.57 7.40 10.75
N ARG A 119 -3.82 7.17 9.66
CA ARG A 119 -3.00 8.19 8.98
C ARG A 119 -3.57 8.52 7.59
N PRO A 120 -4.70 9.24 7.51
CA PRO A 120 -5.44 9.39 6.26
C PRO A 120 -4.73 10.27 5.22
N VAL A 121 -4.00 11.31 5.63
CA VAL A 121 -3.19 12.14 4.70
C VAL A 121 -2.08 11.32 4.07
N THR A 122 -1.33 10.55 4.87
CA THR A 122 -0.32 9.59 4.38
C THR A 122 -0.95 8.56 3.44
N ALA A 123 -2.14 8.05 3.76
CA ALA A 123 -2.85 7.12 2.91
C ALA A 123 -3.22 7.74 1.55
N ALA A 124 -3.75 8.97 1.55
CA ALA A 124 -4.07 9.72 0.33
C ALA A 124 -2.81 9.91 -0.54
N TYR A 125 -1.71 10.35 0.06
CA TYR A 125 -0.43 10.54 -0.63
C TYR A 125 0.08 9.24 -1.28
N LEU A 126 0.05 8.12 -0.55
CA LEU A 126 0.53 6.84 -1.06
C LEU A 126 -0.38 6.27 -2.16
N TYR A 127 -1.69 6.41 -2.05
CA TYR A 127 -2.63 6.04 -3.10
C TYR A 127 -2.45 6.89 -4.36
N TRP A 128 -2.26 8.20 -4.19
CA TRP A 128 -1.91 9.09 -5.30
C TRP A 128 -0.64 8.65 -6.00
N ARG A 129 0.45 8.39 -5.27
CA ARG A 129 1.71 7.87 -5.83
C ARG A 129 1.50 6.57 -6.59
N GLY A 130 0.77 5.62 -6.01
CA GLY A 130 0.47 4.35 -6.65
C GLY A 130 -0.33 4.47 -7.94
N SER A 131 -1.18 5.50 -8.05
CA SER A 131 -1.94 5.81 -9.25
C SER A 131 -1.12 6.50 -10.35
N ARG A 132 0.03 7.09 -10.00
CA ARG A 132 0.93 7.86 -10.88
C ARG A 132 2.29 7.17 -11.12
N ALA A 133 2.48 5.97 -10.61
CA ALA A 133 3.68 5.19 -10.84
C ALA A 133 3.88 4.92 -12.35
N ALA A 134 5.10 4.65 -12.80
CA ALA A 134 5.38 4.32 -14.20
C ALA A 134 4.56 3.12 -14.69
N ARG A 135 4.26 2.18 -13.80
CA ARG A 135 3.25 1.11 -13.98
C ARG A 135 2.13 1.32 -12.95
N PRO A 136 1.11 2.12 -13.29
CA PRO A 136 0.07 2.51 -12.35
C PRO A 136 -0.75 1.31 -11.87
N PHE A 137 -1.13 1.34 -10.60
CA PHE A 137 -2.07 0.37 -10.07
C PHE A 137 -3.49 0.98 -10.08
N ARG A 138 -4.33 0.57 -11.04
CA ARG A 138 -5.67 1.14 -11.25
C ARG A 138 -6.52 1.30 -9.98
N PRO A 139 -6.56 0.31 -9.04
CA PRO A 139 -7.31 0.49 -7.80
C PRO A 139 -6.83 1.65 -6.93
N ALA A 140 -5.55 2.06 -7.03
CA ALA A 140 -5.01 3.15 -6.23
C ALA A 140 -5.69 4.50 -6.52
N ALA A 141 -6.08 4.77 -7.78
CA ALA A 141 -6.81 5.98 -8.15
C ALA A 141 -8.18 6.06 -7.47
N ARG A 142 -8.91 4.93 -7.42
CA ARG A 142 -10.20 4.84 -6.71
C ARG A 142 -10.01 5.00 -5.21
N ASN A 143 -9.00 4.35 -4.64
CA ASN A 143 -8.69 4.45 -3.21
C ASN A 143 -8.28 5.88 -2.83
N PHE A 144 -7.52 6.56 -3.70
CA PHE A 144 -7.19 7.98 -3.53
C PHE A 144 -8.45 8.85 -3.47
N LYS A 145 -9.35 8.72 -4.46
CA LYS A 145 -10.62 9.48 -4.47
C LYS A 145 -11.42 9.24 -3.19
N ALA A 146 -11.59 7.98 -2.78
CA ALA A 146 -12.31 7.65 -1.55
C ALA A 146 -11.63 8.23 -0.30
N MET A 147 -10.29 8.35 -0.31
CA MET A 147 -9.56 8.94 0.81
C MET A 147 -9.73 10.45 0.88
N ILE A 148 -9.78 11.17 -0.23
CA ILE A 148 -10.13 12.61 -0.24
C ILE A 148 -11.51 12.83 0.36
N GLU A 149 -12.51 12.02 -0.01
CA GLU A 149 -13.85 12.10 0.63
C GLU A 149 -13.78 11.82 2.14
N THR A 150 -12.95 10.89 2.57
CA THR A 150 -12.73 10.63 4.01
C THR A 150 -12.09 11.82 4.71
N LEU A 151 -11.16 12.53 4.05
CA LEU A 151 -10.52 13.73 4.60
C LEU A 151 -11.50 14.89 4.77
N ARG A 152 -12.49 15.05 3.88
CA ARG A 152 -13.55 16.06 4.00
C ARG A 152 -14.33 15.95 5.32
N GLY A 153 -14.52 14.74 5.82
CA GLY A 153 -15.17 14.50 7.11
C GLY A 153 -14.29 14.74 8.35
N ARG A 154 -13.05 15.24 8.18
CA ARG A 154 -12.06 15.46 9.26
C ARG A 154 -11.66 16.92 9.37
N SER A 155 -12.63 17.78 9.68
CA SER A 155 -12.43 19.22 9.82
C SER A 155 -11.51 19.62 10.98
N ASP A 156 -11.38 18.76 11.99
CA ASP A 156 -10.50 18.89 13.15
C ASP A 156 -9.02 18.60 12.87
N ASP A 157 -8.71 17.87 11.79
CA ASP A 157 -7.32 17.61 11.35
C ASP A 157 -6.87 18.72 10.38
N GLU A 158 -6.01 19.61 10.85
CA GLU A 158 -5.50 20.75 10.07
C GLU A 158 -4.82 20.33 8.77
N ALA A 159 -4.09 19.23 8.75
CA ALA A 159 -3.47 18.70 7.53
C ALA A 159 -4.54 18.16 6.57
N ALA A 160 -5.54 17.45 7.08
CA ALA A 160 -6.66 16.96 6.29
C ALA A 160 -7.44 18.10 5.65
N SER A 161 -7.84 19.10 6.44
CA SER A 161 -8.58 20.26 5.95
C SER A 161 -7.77 21.10 4.96
N THR A 162 -6.45 21.22 5.12
CA THR A 162 -5.56 21.90 4.15
C THR A 162 -5.54 21.17 2.81
N VAL A 163 -5.42 19.83 2.82
CA VAL A 163 -5.48 19.02 1.59
C VAL A 163 -6.85 19.14 0.92
N VAL A 164 -7.93 19.10 1.68
CA VAL A 164 -9.30 19.23 1.15
C VAL A 164 -9.51 20.57 0.45
N LEU A 165 -9.10 21.68 1.07
CA LEU A 165 -9.16 23.03 0.45
C LEU A 165 -8.55 23.04 -0.95
N ALA A 166 -7.36 22.44 -1.12
CA ALA A 166 -6.70 22.38 -2.42
C ALA A 166 -7.51 21.58 -3.45
N PHE A 167 -8.16 20.49 -3.05
CA PHE A 167 -8.96 19.65 -3.95
C PHE A 167 -10.36 20.23 -4.21
N ASP A 168 -10.84 21.14 -3.37
CA ASP A 168 -12.08 21.89 -3.57
C ASP A 168 -11.89 23.16 -4.40
N GLY A 169 -10.65 23.42 -4.84
CA GLY A 169 -10.33 24.50 -5.78
C GLY A 169 -9.64 25.71 -5.16
N ASP A 170 -9.54 25.80 -3.84
CA ASP A 170 -8.88 26.91 -3.15
C ASP A 170 -7.41 26.56 -2.82
N THR A 171 -6.62 26.50 -3.89
CA THR A 171 -5.17 26.20 -3.76
C THR A 171 -4.39 27.34 -3.10
N ALA A 172 -4.88 28.59 -3.18
CA ALA A 172 -4.26 29.74 -2.55
C ALA A 172 -4.43 29.66 -1.02
N ALA A 173 -5.65 29.45 -0.51
CA ALA A 173 -5.90 29.29 0.91
C ALA A 173 -5.19 28.04 1.47
N ALA A 174 -5.17 26.93 0.72
CA ALA A 174 -4.45 25.72 1.11
C ALA A 174 -2.94 25.98 1.26
N SER A 175 -2.33 26.73 0.34
CA SER A 175 -0.91 27.07 0.39
C SER A 175 -0.58 27.99 1.56
N ALA A 176 -1.40 29.02 1.80
CA ALA A 176 -1.25 29.93 2.94
C ALA A 176 -1.37 29.15 4.28
N ARG A 177 -2.34 28.26 4.40
CA ARG A 177 -2.52 27.42 5.58
C ARG A 177 -1.35 26.44 5.81
N LEU A 178 -0.82 25.86 4.75
CA LEU A 178 0.36 24.97 4.85
C LEU A 178 1.61 25.74 5.29
N ALA A 179 1.78 26.99 4.81
CA ALA A 179 2.87 27.86 5.26
C ALA A 179 2.76 28.20 6.75
N ASP A 180 1.55 28.49 7.24
CA ASP A 180 1.29 28.70 8.66
C ASP A 180 1.57 27.44 9.51
N LEU A 181 1.11 26.27 9.08
CA LEU A 181 1.37 25.00 9.74
C LEU A 181 2.88 24.68 9.82
N ARG A 182 3.64 25.06 8.77
CA ARG A 182 5.09 24.96 8.74
C ARG A 182 5.74 25.92 9.75
N ALA A 183 5.32 27.19 9.75
CA ALA A 183 5.86 28.22 10.64
C ALA A 183 5.65 27.88 12.14
N ARG A 184 4.46 27.37 12.47
CA ARG A 184 4.12 26.91 13.83
C ARG A 184 4.74 25.56 14.21
N LYS A 185 5.44 24.89 13.29
CA LYS A 185 5.94 23.51 13.47
C LYS A 185 4.83 22.51 13.86
N ALA A 186 3.62 22.74 13.42
CA ALA A 186 2.44 21.94 13.77
C ALA A 186 2.45 20.53 13.16
N LEU A 187 3.22 20.32 12.09
CA LEU A 187 3.35 19.04 11.39
C LEU A 187 4.83 18.61 11.33
N SER A 188 5.04 17.28 11.30
CA SER A 188 6.36 16.73 11.01
C SER A 188 6.79 17.03 9.58
N ALA A 189 8.11 17.06 9.30
CA ALA A 189 8.66 17.30 7.97
C ALA A 189 8.08 16.32 6.91
N SER A 190 7.91 15.04 7.27
CA SER A 190 7.30 14.06 6.39
C SER A 190 5.85 14.40 6.04
N ARG A 191 5.05 14.81 7.03
CA ARG A 191 3.63 15.14 6.83
C ARG A 191 3.46 16.44 6.03
N LEU A 192 4.35 17.41 6.23
CA LEU A 192 4.42 18.62 5.40
C LEU A 192 4.70 18.26 3.93
N ALA A 193 5.71 17.43 3.67
CA ALA A 193 6.04 16.99 2.31
C ALA A 193 4.90 16.23 1.62
N GLU A 194 4.16 15.41 2.37
CA GLU A 194 2.95 14.73 1.87
C GLU A 194 1.86 15.73 1.46
N CYS A 195 1.59 16.73 2.29
CA CYS A 195 0.64 17.79 1.98
C CYS A 195 1.09 18.60 0.76
N GLU A 196 2.34 19.03 0.68
CA GLU A 196 2.89 19.76 -0.46
C GLU A 196 2.71 19.02 -1.78
N ALA A 197 3.04 17.74 -1.81
CA ALA A 197 2.89 16.92 -3.01
C ALA A 197 1.42 16.82 -3.45
N LEU A 198 0.49 16.71 -2.50
CA LEU A 198 -0.94 16.67 -2.79
C LEU A 198 -1.47 18.03 -3.26
N LEU A 199 -1.02 19.14 -2.67
CA LEU A 199 -1.38 20.50 -3.11
C LEU A 199 -0.90 20.78 -4.53
N GLN A 200 0.35 20.44 -4.86
CA GLN A 200 0.89 20.58 -6.20
C GLN A 200 0.11 19.74 -7.23
N HIS A 201 -0.38 18.58 -6.82
CA HIS A 201 -1.23 17.77 -7.68
C HIS A 201 -2.61 18.42 -7.90
N ALA A 202 -3.23 18.95 -6.85
CA ALA A 202 -4.51 19.65 -6.96
C ALA A 202 -4.38 20.86 -7.90
N ALA A 203 -3.37 21.69 -7.74
CA ALA A 203 -3.12 22.86 -8.58
C ALA A 203 -3.00 22.52 -10.07
N ARG A 204 -2.29 21.41 -10.41
CA ARG A 204 -2.15 20.96 -11.82
C ARG A 204 -3.42 20.42 -12.46
N ARG A 205 -4.45 20.10 -11.69
CA ARG A 205 -5.75 19.65 -12.22
C ARG A 205 -6.66 20.80 -12.63
N MET A 206 -6.37 22.01 -12.17
CA MET A 206 -7.17 23.21 -12.40
C MET A 206 -6.65 24.07 -13.57
N GLN A 207 -5.46 23.74 -14.09
CA GLN A 207 -4.91 24.27 -15.34
C GLN A 207 -5.34 23.40 -16.54
#